data_953d06ba512c1961223161755ea1d5de
#
_entry.id   953d06ba512c1961223161755ea1d5de
#
_cell.length_a   1.000
_cell.length_b   1.000
_cell.length_c   1.000
_cell.angle_alpha   90.00
_cell.angle_beta   90.00
_cell.angle_gamma   90.00
#
_symmetry.space_group_name_H-M   'P 1'
#
loop_
_entity.id
_entity.type
_entity.pdbx_description
1 polymer ?
#
loop_
_entity_poly.entity_id
_entity_poly.type
_entity_poly.pdbx_seq_one_letter_code
_entity_poly.pdbx_strand_id
1 'polypeptide(L)'
;DRDQLVIGITQFPSTLSPVIESMLAKSYVLAMTRRPFVIYDRDWELACMLCVELPTIENGLARVETLADGGTGIALDFAIQPGATWGDGVAVTTADVVFGWEVGRHPETGVPDREFYQRIAAIDVVDDKHFTVHLDKLFFDYPSQASIPVLPAHLERDAFAEPAEYRHRTL
;
A
#
# COMPACT_ATOMS: atom_id res chain seq x y z
N ASP A 1 26.11 23.49 8.34
CA ASP A 1 24.80 23.85 7.75
C ASP A 1 23.71 23.30 8.66
N ARG A 2 22.76 24.14 9.08
CA ARG A 2 21.66 23.74 9.97
C ARG A 2 20.51 23.04 9.23
N ASP A 3 20.57 23.03 7.91
CA ASP A 3 19.50 22.53 7.02
C ASP A 3 19.80 21.13 6.47
N GLN A 4 20.83 20.47 7.00
CA GLN A 4 21.26 19.16 6.53
C GLN A 4 21.30 18.16 7.69
N LEU A 5 20.58 17.04 7.55
CA LEU A 5 20.66 15.89 8.43
C LEU A 5 21.43 14.77 7.72
N VAL A 6 22.50 14.29 8.34
CA VAL A 6 23.27 13.15 7.84
C VAL A 6 23.03 11.95 8.75
N ILE A 7 22.50 10.87 8.21
CA ILE A 7 22.23 9.63 8.92
C ILE A 7 23.13 8.53 8.35
N GLY A 8 24.00 7.97 9.21
CA GLY A 8 24.81 6.81 8.85
C GLY A 8 24.05 5.51 9.08
N ILE A 9 24.11 4.61 8.11
CA ILE A 9 23.58 3.25 8.21
C ILE A 9 24.69 2.24 7.93
N THR A 10 24.61 1.06 8.55
CA THR A 10 25.67 0.02 8.47
C THR A 10 25.54 -0.90 7.26
N GLN A 11 24.42 -0.83 6.55
CA GLN A 11 24.16 -1.64 5.36
C GLN A 11 23.64 -0.73 4.23
N PHE A 12 24.06 -1.02 3.00
CA PHE A 12 23.49 -0.37 1.82
C PHE A 12 22.30 -1.18 1.32
N PRO A 13 21.12 -0.57 1.13
CA PRO A 13 19.97 -1.28 0.57
C PRO A 13 20.21 -1.62 -0.92
N SER A 14 19.93 -2.87 -1.31
CA SER A 14 20.01 -3.33 -2.70
C SER A 14 18.97 -2.67 -3.59
N THR A 15 17.83 -2.29 -3.02
CA THR A 15 16.72 -1.60 -3.69
C THR A 15 16.01 -0.66 -2.71
N LEU A 16 15.43 0.42 -3.22
CA LEU A 16 14.52 1.29 -2.48
C LEU A 16 13.04 1.00 -2.82
N SER A 17 12.76 0.03 -3.68
CA SER A 17 11.38 -0.40 -3.94
C SER A 17 10.71 -0.85 -2.64
N PRO A 18 9.54 -0.30 -2.27
CA PRO A 18 8.89 -0.62 -1.00
C PRO A 18 8.36 -2.06 -0.92
N VAL A 19 8.20 -2.73 -2.05
CA VAL A 19 7.57 -4.06 -2.15
C VAL A 19 8.55 -5.18 -2.50
N ILE A 20 9.73 -4.86 -3.09
CA ILE A 20 10.75 -5.85 -3.47
C ILE A 20 11.74 -5.98 -2.33
N GLU A 21 12.11 -7.20 -1.96
CA GLU A 21 13.04 -7.52 -0.86
C GLU A 21 12.67 -6.90 0.51
N SER A 22 12.95 -7.61 1.57
CA SER A 22 12.79 -7.11 2.94
C SER A 22 14.18 -6.84 3.54
N MET A 23 14.54 -5.56 3.73
CA MET A 23 15.81 -5.14 4.33
C MET A 23 15.59 -4.05 5.38
N LEU A 24 16.19 -4.22 6.56
CA LEU A 24 16.10 -3.25 7.64
C LEU A 24 16.69 -1.88 7.24
N ALA A 25 17.84 -1.86 6.55
CA ALA A 25 18.47 -0.63 6.07
C ALA A 25 17.54 0.16 5.13
N LYS A 26 16.80 -0.54 4.26
CA LYS A 26 15.79 0.07 3.40
C LYS A 26 14.64 0.69 4.20
N SER A 27 14.18 0.00 5.24
CA SER A 27 13.07 0.49 6.08
C SER A 27 13.40 1.84 6.74
N TYR A 28 14.66 2.08 7.13
CA TYR A 28 15.07 3.38 7.68
C TYR A 28 14.95 4.51 6.65
N VAL A 29 15.34 4.26 5.39
CA VAL A 29 15.21 5.25 4.31
C VAL A 29 13.75 5.50 3.98
N LEU A 30 12.97 4.42 3.81
CA LEU A 30 11.56 4.50 3.46
C LEU A 30 10.70 5.16 4.54
N ALA A 31 11.04 4.98 5.82
CA ALA A 31 10.34 5.65 6.92
C ALA A 31 10.41 7.18 6.85
N MET A 32 11.45 7.73 6.22
CA MET A 32 11.61 9.18 6.04
C MET A 32 10.95 9.72 4.75
N THR A 33 10.76 8.86 3.76
CA THR A 33 10.35 9.29 2.41
C THR A 33 8.97 8.81 2.01
N ARG A 34 8.48 7.72 2.62
CA ARG A 34 7.23 7.08 2.25
C ARG A 34 6.09 7.46 3.19
N ARG A 35 4.89 7.59 2.62
CA ARG A 35 3.63 7.70 3.37
C ARG A 35 2.78 6.45 3.12
N PRO A 36 2.68 5.51 4.09
CA PRO A 36 1.73 4.39 4.01
C PRO A 36 0.29 4.89 4.17
N PHE A 37 -0.68 4.05 3.80
CA PHE A 37 -2.10 4.36 4.02
C PHE A 37 -2.41 4.56 5.50
N VAL A 38 -1.96 3.63 6.32
CA VAL A 38 -2.14 3.65 7.76
C VAL A 38 -0.81 3.43 8.47
N ILE A 39 -0.70 3.92 9.68
CA ILE A 39 0.47 3.77 10.54
C ILE A 39 0.01 3.59 11.98
N TYR A 40 0.79 2.90 12.80
CA TYR A 40 0.64 2.97 14.26
C TYR A 40 1.32 4.23 14.77
N ASP A 41 0.59 5.03 15.50
CA ASP A 41 1.11 6.25 16.13
C ASP A 41 1.93 5.93 17.39
N ARG A 42 2.33 6.97 18.14
CA ARG A 42 3.12 6.83 19.37
C ARG A 42 2.38 6.11 20.51
N ASP A 43 1.06 6.09 20.45
CA ASP A 43 0.19 5.47 21.46
C ASP A 43 -0.25 4.06 21.02
N TRP A 44 0.33 3.56 19.91
CA TRP A 44 0.02 2.29 19.27
C TRP A 44 -1.42 2.18 18.75
N GLU A 45 -2.03 3.32 18.45
CA GLU A 45 -3.31 3.37 17.78
C GLU A 45 -3.11 3.48 16.26
N LEU A 46 -3.96 2.78 15.51
CA LEU A 46 -3.93 2.82 14.05
C LEU A 46 -4.48 4.17 13.58
N ALA A 47 -3.71 4.89 12.78
CA ALA A 47 -4.05 6.21 12.26
C ALA A 47 -3.91 6.27 10.75
N CYS A 48 -4.77 7.04 10.10
CA CYS A 48 -4.63 7.38 8.69
C CYS A 48 -3.44 8.30 8.44
N MET A 49 -2.62 7.98 7.43
CA MET A 49 -1.57 8.85 6.94
C MET A 49 -1.85 9.32 5.51
N LEU A 50 -2.15 8.41 4.59
CA LEU A 50 -2.53 8.71 3.21
C LEU A 50 -4.04 8.66 3.01
N CYS A 51 -4.78 7.94 3.85
CA CYS A 51 -6.25 7.95 3.83
C CYS A 51 -6.82 9.19 4.55
N VAL A 52 -8.09 9.48 4.29
CA VAL A 52 -8.83 10.55 4.97
C VAL A 52 -9.30 10.08 6.33
N GLU A 53 -9.87 8.87 6.41
CA GLU A 53 -10.44 8.26 7.60
C GLU A 53 -10.23 6.74 7.58
N LEU A 54 -10.05 6.13 8.76
CA LEU A 54 -9.98 4.68 8.88
C LEU A 54 -11.35 4.05 8.68
N PRO A 55 -11.49 3.04 7.82
CA PRO A 55 -12.74 2.31 7.69
C PRO A 55 -13.00 1.51 8.97
N THR A 56 -14.14 1.76 9.59
CA THR A 56 -14.66 0.97 10.71
C THR A 56 -16.11 0.59 10.49
N ILE A 57 -16.58 -0.43 11.20
CA ILE A 57 -18.00 -0.82 11.16
C ILE A 57 -18.85 0.30 11.77
N GLU A 58 -18.35 0.99 12.79
CA GLU A 58 -19.03 2.06 13.50
C GLU A 58 -19.28 3.28 12.61
N ASN A 59 -18.31 3.66 11.77
CA ASN A 59 -18.49 4.80 10.84
C ASN A 59 -19.13 4.39 9.49
N GLY A 60 -19.41 3.11 9.31
CA GLY A 60 -20.06 2.58 8.10
C GLY A 60 -19.15 2.43 6.87
N LEU A 61 -17.86 2.78 6.99
CA LEU A 61 -16.86 2.60 5.93
C LEU A 61 -16.32 1.16 5.85
N ALA A 62 -16.63 0.32 6.84
CA ALA A 62 -16.37 -1.11 6.81
C ALA A 62 -17.69 -1.88 6.86
N ARG A 63 -17.88 -2.85 5.96
CA ARG A 63 -19.10 -3.66 5.86
C ARG A 63 -18.75 -5.13 5.71
N VAL A 64 -19.32 -5.95 6.60
CA VAL A 64 -19.26 -7.42 6.45
C VAL A 64 -20.03 -7.83 5.22
N GLU A 65 -19.47 -8.67 4.39
CA GLU A 65 -20.10 -9.16 3.15
C GLU A 65 -20.08 -10.69 3.08
N THR A 66 -21.04 -11.23 2.30
CA THR A 66 -21.07 -12.66 1.99
C THR A 66 -20.39 -12.87 0.65
N LEU A 67 -19.35 -13.70 0.64
CA LEU A 67 -18.60 -14.04 -0.55
C LEU A 67 -19.37 -15.00 -1.46
N ALA A 68 -18.94 -15.12 -2.73
CA ALA A 68 -19.58 -15.98 -3.71
C ALA A 68 -19.57 -17.47 -3.33
N ASP A 69 -18.61 -17.91 -2.52
CA ASP A 69 -18.50 -19.27 -2.00
C ASP A 69 -19.31 -19.50 -0.71
N GLY A 70 -20.04 -18.47 -0.24
CA GLY A 70 -20.80 -18.49 1.01
C GLY A 70 -19.96 -18.14 2.26
N GLY A 71 -18.69 -17.84 2.11
CA GLY A 71 -17.81 -17.36 3.18
C GLY A 71 -18.15 -15.93 3.63
N THR A 72 -17.49 -15.49 4.67
CA THR A 72 -17.63 -14.13 5.20
C THR A 72 -16.40 -13.32 4.92
N GLY A 73 -16.54 -12.24 4.16
CA GLY A 73 -15.51 -11.24 3.87
C GLY A 73 -15.83 -9.89 4.51
N ILE A 74 -15.05 -8.89 4.16
CA ILE A 74 -15.28 -7.51 4.57
C ILE A 74 -14.89 -6.55 3.44
N ALA A 75 -15.74 -5.57 3.18
CA ALA A 75 -15.49 -4.46 2.27
C ALA A 75 -15.10 -3.22 3.07
N LEU A 76 -14.05 -2.55 2.63
CA LEU A 76 -13.45 -1.39 3.29
C LEU A 76 -13.38 -0.22 2.30
N ASP A 77 -14.12 0.84 2.58
CA ASP A 77 -14.13 2.05 1.75
C ASP A 77 -13.00 2.99 2.19
N PHE A 78 -12.15 3.36 1.26
CA PHE A 78 -11.06 4.30 1.48
C PHE A 78 -11.20 5.55 0.61
N ALA A 79 -10.79 6.67 1.18
CA ALA A 79 -10.56 7.91 0.45
C ALA A 79 -9.09 8.33 0.60
N ILE A 80 -8.42 8.61 -0.53
CA ILE A 80 -7.06 9.18 -0.54
C ILE A 80 -7.13 10.65 -0.18
N GLN A 81 -6.20 11.16 0.64
CA GLN A 81 -6.08 12.58 0.95
C GLN A 81 -6.11 13.44 -0.32
N PRO A 82 -7.00 14.45 -0.45
CA PRO A 82 -7.18 15.20 -1.70
C PRO A 82 -5.90 15.87 -2.22
N GLY A 83 -5.05 16.36 -1.29
CA GLY A 83 -3.78 17.02 -1.62
C GLY A 83 -2.57 16.10 -1.71
N ALA A 84 -2.76 14.77 -1.67
CA ALA A 84 -1.65 13.81 -1.76
C ALA A 84 -1.02 13.83 -3.15
N THR A 85 0.31 14.08 -3.18
CA THR A 85 1.11 14.06 -4.40
C THR A 85 2.38 13.23 -4.20
N TRP A 86 2.89 12.69 -5.30
CA TRP A 86 4.24 12.16 -5.39
C TRP A 86 5.28 13.28 -5.30
N GLY A 87 6.56 12.91 -5.15
CA GLY A 87 7.66 13.87 -5.06
C GLY A 87 7.88 14.73 -6.33
N ASP A 88 7.40 14.27 -7.47
CA ASP A 88 7.41 14.99 -8.75
C ASP A 88 6.19 15.90 -8.95
N GLY A 89 5.26 15.94 -7.97
CA GLY A 89 4.05 16.75 -8.00
C GLY A 89 2.84 16.08 -8.65
N VAL A 90 2.98 14.88 -9.21
CA VAL A 90 1.84 14.11 -9.75
C VAL A 90 0.93 13.67 -8.61
N ALA A 91 -0.39 13.79 -8.80
CA ALA A 91 -1.36 13.40 -7.79
C ALA A 91 -1.32 11.89 -7.52
N VAL A 92 -1.38 11.50 -6.25
CA VAL A 92 -1.61 10.10 -5.86
C VAL A 92 -3.07 9.77 -6.12
N THR A 93 -3.32 8.68 -6.86
CA THR A 93 -4.65 8.26 -7.27
C THR A 93 -4.93 6.80 -6.96
N THR A 94 -6.16 6.37 -7.16
CA THR A 94 -6.57 4.97 -7.08
C THR A 94 -5.83 4.07 -8.07
N ALA A 95 -5.36 4.61 -9.21
CA ALA A 95 -4.51 3.88 -10.15
C ALA A 95 -3.19 3.41 -9.51
N ASP A 96 -2.62 4.21 -8.59
CA ASP A 96 -1.39 3.85 -7.87
C ASP A 96 -1.64 2.75 -6.82
N VAL A 97 -2.84 2.74 -6.21
CA VAL A 97 -3.27 1.68 -5.27
C VAL A 97 -3.46 0.35 -6.01
N VAL A 98 -4.22 0.38 -7.11
CA VAL A 98 -4.47 -0.80 -7.95
C VAL A 98 -3.16 -1.35 -8.50
N PHE A 99 -2.27 -0.47 -8.96
CA PHE A 99 -0.96 -0.88 -9.45
C PHE A 99 -0.11 -1.55 -8.36
N GLY A 100 -0.08 -1.01 -7.14
CA GLY A 100 0.59 -1.64 -6.00
C GLY A 100 0.05 -3.04 -5.69
N TRP A 101 -1.25 -3.24 -5.78
CA TRP A 101 -1.90 -4.53 -5.62
C TRP A 101 -1.57 -5.50 -6.77
N GLU A 102 -1.61 -5.05 -8.03
CA GLU A 102 -1.24 -5.85 -9.20
C GLU A 102 0.19 -6.38 -9.09
N VAL A 103 1.15 -5.50 -8.77
CA VAL A 103 2.55 -5.86 -8.55
C VAL A 103 2.70 -6.85 -7.41
N GLY A 104 2.04 -6.60 -6.27
CA GLY A 104 2.15 -7.41 -5.07
C GLY A 104 1.62 -8.83 -5.25
N ARG A 105 0.54 -9.02 -5.97
CA ARG A 105 -0.08 -10.33 -6.20
C ARG A 105 0.54 -11.15 -7.34
N HIS A 106 1.31 -10.51 -8.23
CA HIS A 106 1.85 -11.18 -9.40
C HIS A 106 2.96 -12.19 -9.02
N PRO A 107 2.94 -13.43 -9.53
CA PRO A 107 3.86 -14.49 -9.08
C PRO A 107 5.34 -14.24 -9.44
N GLU A 108 5.62 -13.46 -10.47
CA GLU A 108 6.96 -13.29 -11.02
C GLU A 108 7.69 -12.04 -10.50
N THR A 109 7.01 -11.13 -9.80
CA THR A 109 7.61 -9.89 -9.28
C THR A 109 8.57 -10.09 -8.10
N GLY A 110 8.56 -11.28 -7.49
CA GLY A 110 9.43 -11.58 -6.34
C GLY A 110 9.04 -10.85 -5.05
N VAL A 111 7.83 -10.34 -4.95
CA VAL A 111 7.32 -9.72 -3.71
C VAL A 111 7.23 -10.79 -2.61
N PRO A 112 7.91 -10.59 -1.45
CA PRO A 112 7.99 -11.61 -0.41
C PRO A 112 6.65 -11.96 0.23
N ASP A 113 5.80 -10.95 0.47
CA ASP A 113 4.52 -11.09 1.18
C ASP A 113 3.33 -11.17 0.20
N ARG A 114 3.41 -12.09 -0.74
CA ARG A 114 2.33 -12.30 -1.72
C ARG A 114 1.00 -12.71 -1.10
N GLU A 115 1.04 -13.43 0.02
CA GLU A 115 -0.15 -13.88 0.74
C GLU A 115 -1.01 -12.70 1.19
N PHE A 116 -0.39 -11.62 1.66
CA PHE A 116 -1.09 -10.39 2.00
C PHE A 116 -1.94 -9.88 0.82
N TYR A 117 -1.35 -9.79 -0.37
CA TYR A 117 -2.06 -9.30 -1.56
C TYR A 117 -3.12 -10.26 -2.09
N GLN A 118 -2.95 -11.57 -1.84
CA GLN A 118 -3.92 -12.59 -2.24
C GLN A 118 -5.19 -12.57 -1.39
N ARG A 119 -5.11 -12.08 -0.15
CA ARG A 119 -6.27 -11.86 0.72
C ARG A 119 -7.19 -10.75 0.22
N ILE A 120 -6.68 -9.87 -0.63
CA ILE A 120 -7.46 -8.83 -1.29
C ILE A 120 -8.10 -9.46 -2.54
N ALA A 121 -9.38 -9.80 -2.42
CA ALA A 121 -10.13 -10.46 -3.47
C ALA A 121 -10.38 -9.53 -4.68
N ALA A 122 -10.70 -8.25 -4.39
CA ALA A 122 -10.94 -7.23 -5.39
C ALA A 122 -10.66 -5.83 -4.83
N ILE A 123 -10.42 -4.88 -5.75
CA ILE A 123 -10.44 -3.45 -5.48
C ILE A 123 -11.41 -2.80 -6.46
N ASP A 124 -12.49 -2.24 -5.96
CA ASP A 124 -13.47 -1.50 -6.75
C ASP A 124 -13.14 -0.02 -6.73
N VAL A 125 -12.81 0.54 -7.89
CA VAL A 125 -12.49 1.95 -8.06
C VAL A 125 -13.78 2.74 -8.28
N VAL A 126 -14.04 3.72 -7.42
CA VAL A 126 -15.18 4.63 -7.53
C VAL A 126 -14.80 5.86 -8.36
N ASP A 127 -13.67 6.48 -8.03
CA ASP A 127 -13.06 7.60 -8.75
C ASP A 127 -11.55 7.67 -8.47
N ASP A 128 -10.89 8.75 -8.85
CA ASP A 128 -9.44 8.92 -8.68
C ASP A 128 -8.98 8.94 -7.22
N LYS A 129 -9.89 9.11 -6.26
CA LYS A 129 -9.57 9.21 -4.82
C LYS A 129 -10.30 8.20 -3.96
N HIS A 130 -11.36 7.58 -4.44
CA HIS A 130 -12.21 6.69 -3.67
C HIS A 130 -12.20 5.27 -4.25
N PHE A 131 -12.05 4.29 -3.38
CA PHE A 131 -12.05 2.89 -3.76
C PHE A 131 -12.50 2.02 -2.57
N THR A 132 -12.96 0.81 -2.89
CA THR A 132 -13.33 -0.22 -1.92
C THR A 132 -12.37 -1.41 -2.04
N VAL A 133 -11.82 -1.85 -0.92
CA VAL A 133 -11.02 -3.08 -0.83
C VAL A 133 -11.89 -4.20 -0.30
N HIS A 134 -11.97 -5.31 -1.02
CA HIS A 134 -12.69 -6.51 -0.61
C HIS A 134 -11.70 -7.57 -0.11
N LEU A 135 -11.78 -7.92 1.18
CA LEU A 135 -10.96 -8.98 1.77
C LEU A 135 -11.71 -10.30 1.77
N ASP A 136 -10.99 -11.39 1.48
CA ASP A 136 -11.52 -12.76 1.40
C ASP A 136 -11.96 -13.35 2.75
N LYS A 137 -11.69 -12.64 3.85
CA LYS A 137 -12.06 -13.04 5.21
C LYS A 137 -12.29 -11.81 6.10
N LEU A 138 -13.10 -12.02 7.13
CA LEU A 138 -13.23 -11.07 8.23
C LEU A 138 -12.06 -11.27 9.21
N PHE A 139 -11.18 -10.26 9.32
CA PHE A 139 -10.07 -10.22 10.26
C PHE A 139 -10.40 -9.29 11.43
N PHE A 140 -9.88 -9.58 12.63
CA PHE A 140 -10.06 -8.70 13.79
C PHE A 140 -9.42 -7.31 13.55
N ASP A 141 -8.25 -7.30 12.91
CA ASP A 141 -7.46 -6.11 12.59
C ASP A 141 -7.66 -5.65 11.12
N TYR A 142 -8.86 -5.85 10.58
CA TYR A 142 -9.19 -5.59 9.18
C TYR A 142 -8.72 -4.22 8.63
N PRO A 143 -8.70 -3.10 9.40
CA PRO A 143 -8.24 -1.83 8.84
C PRO A 143 -6.74 -1.84 8.49
N SER A 144 -5.92 -2.62 9.23
CA SER A 144 -4.50 -2.77 8.94
C SER A 144 -4.24 -3.71 7.76
N GLN A 145 -5.11 -4.71 7.56
CA GLN A 145 -4.99 -5.70 6.48
C GLN A 145 -5.23 -5.13 5.08
N ALA A 146 -5.82 -3.95 4.97
CA ALA A 146 -6.05 -3.27 3.70
C ALA A 146 -5.01 -2.18 3.39
N SER A 147 -3.93 -2.09 4.16
CA SER A 147 -2.87 -1.10 3.93
C SER A 147 -1.97 -1.47 2.76
N ILE A 148 -2.50 -1.35 1.55
CA ILE A 148 -1.79 -1.67 0.30
C ILE A 148 -0.65 -0.67 0.11
N PRO A 149 0.59 -1.13 -0.16
CA PRO A 149 1.67 -0.26 -0.58
C PRO A 149 1.33 0.42 -1.92
N VAL A 150 1.28 1.74 -1.90
CA VAL A 150 1.04 2.55 -3.10
C VAL A 150 2.32 2.64 -3.92
N LEU A 151 2.23 2.45 -5.23
CA LEU A 151 3.34 2.55 -6.18
C LEU A 151 3.02 3.58 -7.27
N PRO A 152 4.01 4.38 -7.73
CA PRO A 152 3.79 5.41 -8.73
C PRO A 152 3.51 4.79 -10.11
N ALA A 153 2.23 4.55 -10.40
CA ALA A 153 1.81 3.89 -11.65
C ALA A 153 2.31 4.64 -12.89
N HIS A 154 2.36 5.97 -12.84
CA HIS A 154 2.83 6.82 -13.95
C HIS A 154 4.33 6.65 -14.26
N LEU A 155 5.14 6.15 -13.31
CA LEU A 155 6.57 5.91 -13.50
C LEU A 155 6.90 4.43 -13.71
N GLU A 156 6.13 3.53 -13.10
CA GLU A 156 6.52 2.13 -12.94
C GLU A 156 5.72 1.15 -13.80
N ARG A 157 4.55 1.56 -14.34
CA ARG A 157 3.66 0.65 -15.09
C ARG A 157 4.33 0.08 -16.35
N ASP A 158 5.11 0.87 -17.05
CA ASP A 158 5.82 0.40 -18.25
C ASP A 158 6.87 -0.68 -17.92
N ALA A 159 7.56 -0.52 -16.77
CA ALA A 159 8.52 -1.53 -16.30
C ALA A 159 7.81 -2.83 -15.86
N PHE A 160 6.59 -2.75 -15.40
CA PHE A 160 5.78 -3.90 -15.02
C PHE A 160 5.24 -4.69 -16.22
N ALA A 161 5.37 -4.19 -17.45
CA ALA A 161 5.03 -4.95 -18.64
C ALA A 161 5.81 -6.29 -18.74
N GLU A 162 7.00 -6.36 -18.11
CA GLU A 162 7.77 -7.59 -17.91
C GLU A 162 7.94 -7.90 -16.43
N PRO A 163 6.96 -8.58 -15.79
CA PRO A 163 6.92 -8.75 -14.34
C PRO A 163 8.12 -9.51 -13.75
N ALA A 164 8.71 -10.43 -14.50
CA ALA A 164 9.90 -11.16 -14.08
C ALA A 164 11.14 -10.26 -13.94
N GLU A 165 11.24 -9.21 -14.76
CA GLU A 165 12.32 -8.22 -14.70
C GLU A 165 12.02 -7.13 -13.65
N TYR A 166 10.76 -6.91 -13.31
CA TYR A 166 10.36 -5.90 -12.34
C TYR A 166 11.01 -6.10 -10.96
N ARG A 167 11.27 -7.34 -10.56
CA ARG A 167 11.98 -7.67 -9.30
C ARG A 167 13.41 -7.11 -9.22
N HIS A 168 14.01 -6.71 -10.34
CA HIS A 168 15.35 -6.14 -10.41
C HIS A 168 15.36 -4.60 -10.35
N ARG A 169 14.19 -3.99 -10.15
CA ARG A 169 14.08 -2.53 -10.01
C ARG A 169 14.80 -2.04 -8.76
N THR A 170 15.64 -1.04 -8.93
CA THR A 170 16.44 -0.45 -7.84
C THR A 170 15.90 0.86 -7.30
N LEU A 171 14.97 1.49 -8.01
CA LEU A 171 14.30 2.78 -7.71
C LEU A 171 15.12 3.78 -6.91
#